data_63b107a39b0a9ca514c5de9286653196
#
_entry.id   63b107a39b0a9ca514c5de9286653196
#
_cell.length_a   1.000
_cell.length_b   1.000
_cell.length_c   1.000
_cell.angle_alpha   90.00
_cell.angle_beta   90.00
_cell.angle_gamma   90.00
#
_symmetry.space_group_name_H-M   'P 1'
#
loop_
_entity.id
_entity.type
_entity.pdbx_description
1 polymer ?
#
loop_
_entity_poly.entity_id
_entity_poly.type
_entity_poly.pdbx_seq_one_letter_code
_entity_poly.pdbx_strand_id
1 'polypeptide(L)'
;RELITLHVGQCGNQVGIEFWKQLCLEHGIDASGILSDEALDANDRKDVFFYQADDQHYIPRAILIDLEPRVISSIQSSSHRNLFNPENIFIEKEGGGAGNNWASGYAKAESVQEDIMEMLDREADGSDSLEGFVLCHSIAGGTGSGLGSNLLEKLNDRFPKKLLTTYSVFPNQLETSDVVVQPYNSLLT
;
A
#
# COMPACT_ATOMS: atom_id res chain seq x y z
N ARG A 1 19.16 -1.06 2.59
CA ARG A 1 18.05 -1.42 3.49
C ARG A 1 16.81 -0.73 2.97
N GLU A 2 16.06 -1.42 2.11
CA GLU A 2 14.90 -0.88 1.43
C GLU A 2 13.62 -1.41 2.07
N LEU A 3 12.56 -0.61 2.03
CA LEU A 3 11.24 -0.95 2.54
C LEU A 3 10.22 -0.85 1.40
N ILE A 4 9.43 -1.89 1.22
CA ILE A 4 8.30 -1.90 0.28
C ILE A 4 7.02 -1.65 1.08
N THR A 5 6.21 -0.69 0.63
CA THR A 5 4.94 -0.36 1.30
C THR A 5 3.76 -0.94 0.55
N LEU A 6 2.82 -1.50 1.29
CA LEU A 6 1.56 -2.02 0.76
C LEU A 6 0.41 -1.19 1.32
N HIS A 7 -0.44 -0.69 0.45
CA HIS A 7 -1.62 0.09 0.81
C HIS A 7 -2.86 -0.70 0.45
N VAL A 8 -3.57 -1.22 1.45
CA VAL A 8 -4.64 -2.21 1.25
C VAL A 8 -6.01 -1.63 1.60
N GLY A 9 -6.90 -1.63 0.63
CA GLY A 9 -8.26 -1.13 0.72
C GLY A 9 -8.37 0.40 0.75
N GLN A 10 -9.59 0.91 0.86
CA GLN A 10 -9.86 2.35 0.84
C GLN A 10 -9.01 3.12 1.85
N CYS A 11 -9.07 2.74 3.12
CA CYS A 11 -8.35 3.43 4.19
C CYS A 11 -6.83 3.36 3.99
N GLY A 12 -6.29 2.18 3.68
CA GLY A 12 -4.85 1.99 3.46
C GLY A 12 -4.32 2.84 2.32
N ASN A 13 -5.06 2.93 1.20
CA ASN A 13 -4.69 3.76 0.06
C ASN A 13 -4.81 5.25 0.37
N GLN A 14 -5.84 5.68 1.11
CA GLN A 14 -6.00 7.10 1.50
C GLN A 14 -4.91 7.56 2.48
N VAL A 15 -4.59 6.76 3.49
CA VAL A 15 -3.48 7.05 4.41
C VAL A 15 -2.15 7.01 3.66
N GLY A 16 -1.98 6.04 2.78
CA GLY A 16 -0.78 5.86 1.98
C GLY A 16 -0.48 7.04 1.08
N ILE A 17 -1.47 7.58 0.37
CA ILE A 17 -1.21 8.74 -0.50
C ILE A 17 -0.78 9.98 0.31
N GLU A 18 -1.34 10.21 1.49
CA GLU A 18 -0.91 11.31 2.35
C GLU A 18 0.50 11.08 2.92
N PHE A 19 0.84 9.83 3.29
CA PHE A 19 2.21 9.47 3.67
C PHE A 19 3.20 9.79 2.55
N TRP A 20 2.91 9.38 1.31
CA TRP A 20 3.78 9.62 0.17
C TRP A 20 3.91 11.10 -0.19
N LYS A 21 2.82 11.88 -0.10
CA LYS A 21 2.87 13.34 -0.29
C LYS A 21 3.80 14.00 0.72
N GLN A 22 3.70 13.61 1.98
CA GLN A 22 4.54 14.16 3.04
C GLN A 22 6.00 13.74 2.87
N LEU A 23 6.25 12.47 2.53
CA LEU A 23 7.60 11.97 2.31
C LEU A 23 8.28 12.60 1.09
N CYS A 24 7.54 12.79 -0.01
CA CYS A 24 8.04 13.52 -1.18
C CYS A 24 8.40 14.96 -0.82
N LEU A 25 7.55 15.65 -0.05
CA LEU A 25 7.81 17.01 0.40
C LEU A 25 9.09 17.10 1.25
N GLU A 26 9.29 16.15 2.18
CA GLU A 26 10.49 16.11 3.04
C GLU A 26 11.79 15.87 2.25
N HIS A 27 11.72 15.08 1.18
CA HIS A 27 12.87 14.80 0.32
C HIS A 27 13.04 15.77 -0.85
N GLY A 28 12.18 16.78 -0.97
CA GLY A 28 12.22 17.74 -2.08
C GLY A 28 11.87 17.14 -3.44
N ILE A 29 11.01 16.11 -3.44
CA ILE A 29 10.51 15.44 -4.64
C ILE A 29 9.13 16.03 -4.98
N ASP A 30 8.92 16.41 -6.23
CA ASP A 30 7.64 16.96 -6.67
C ASP A 30 6.56 15.88 -6.87
N ALA A 31 5.34 16.31 -7.20
CA ALA A 31 4.21 15.42 -7.41
C ALA A 31 4.39 14.46 -8.62
N SER A 32 5.35 14.73 -9.48
CA SER A 32 5.71 13.89 -10.63
C SER A 32 6.87 12.95 -10.35
N GLY A 33 7.48 13.02 -9.16
CA GLY A 33 8.62 12.20 -8.78
C GLY A 33 9.98 12.83 -9.10
N ILE A 34 10.03 14.08 -9.56
CA ILE A 34 11.27 14.74 -9.94
C ILE A 34 11.88 15.47 -8.73
N LEU A 35 13.17 15.26 -8.51
CA LEU A 35 13.92 15.92 -7.45
C LEU A 35 14.17 17.39 -7.78
N SER A 36 13.90 18.28 -6.82
CA SER A 36 14.21 19.71 -6.95
C SER A 36 15.71 19.98 -6.90
N ASP A 37 16.17 21.01 -7.61
CA ASP A 37 17.59 21.38 -7.63
C ASP A 37 18.15 21.70 -6.24
N GLU A 38 17.32 22.27 -5.34
CA GLU A 38 17.70 22.59 -3.97
C GLU A 38 17.95 21.34 -3.09
N ALA A 39 17.34 20.21 -3.47
CA ALA A 39 17.44 18.93 -2.74
C ALA A 39 18.53 18.00 -3.31
N LEU A 40 19.23 18.38 -4.38
CA LEU A 40 20.32 17.60 -4.99
C LEU A 40 21.51 17.39 -4.04
N ASP A 41 21.80 18.38 -3.20
CA ASP A 41 22.92 18.34 -2.25
C ASP A 41 22.55 17.71 -0.90
N ALA A 42 21.30 17.34 -0.70
CA ALA A 42 20.84 16.70 0.55
C ALA A 42 21.36 15.26 0.60
N ASN A 43 22.23 14.97 1.56
CA ASN A 43 22.79 13.63 1.80
C ASN A 43 21.80 12.77 2.60
N ASP A 44 20.55 12.66 2.15
CA ASP A 44 19.51 11.85 2.75
C ASP A 44 19.33 10.50 2.03
N ARG A 45 18.82 9.52 2.75
CA ARG A 45 18.64 8.14 2.31
C ARG A 45 17.31 7.96 1.58
N LYS A 46 17.15 8.54 0.37
CA LYS A 46 15.97 8.36 -0.48
C LYS A 46 15.77 6.90 -0.92
N ASP A 47 16.88 6.16 -1.05
CA ASP A 47 16.92 4.76 -1.48
C ASP A 47 16.08 3.80 -0.62
N VAL A 48 15.78 4.17 0.62
CA VAL A 48 14.96 3.34 1.54
C VAL A 48 13.56 3.14 1.02
N PHE A 49 12.92 4.21 0.55
CA PHE A 49 11.52 4.21 0.12
C PHE A 49 11.32 4.45 -1.37
N PHE A 50 12.35 4.95 -2.06
CA PHE A 50 12.28 5.23 -3.49
C PHE A 50 13.32 4.43 -4.24
N TYR A 51 13.05 4.14 -5.50
CA TYR A 51 14.07 3.78 -6.46
C TYR A 51 14.17 4.86 -7.53
N GLN A 52 15.34 5.01 -8.12
CA GLN A 52 15.61 6.03 -9.12
C GLN A 52 15.53 5.42 -10.52
N ALA A 53 14.72 6.00 -11.38
CA ALA A 53 14.74 5.74 -12.81
C ALA A 53 15.88 6.52 -13.49
N ASP A 54 16.12 6.27 -14.78
CA ASP A 54 17.29 6.77 -15.52
C ASP A 54 17.39 8.31 -15.63
N ASP A 55 16.30 9.05 -15.37
CA ASP A 55 16.14 10.49 -15.62
C ASP A 55 16.01 11.35 -14.35
N GLN A 56 16.56 10.94 -13.22
CA GLN A 56 16.38 11.59 -11.92
C GLN A 56 14.95 11.48 -11.35
N HIS A 57 14.15 10.61 -11.90
CA HIS A 57 12.80 10.35 -11.45
C HIS A 57 12.82 9.35 -10.29
N TYR A 58 12.29 9.74 -9.15
CA TYR A 58 12.15 8.93 -7.94
C TYR A 58 10.76 8.31 -7.87
N ILE A 59 10.72 6.99 -7.83
CA ILE A 59 9.49 6.21 -7.83
C ILE A 59 9.32 5.53 -6.47
N PRO A 60 8.17 5.67 -5.81
CA PRO A 60 7.86 4.98 -4.56
C PRO A 60 7.96 3.46 -4.68
N ARG A 61 8.60 2.81 -3.70
CA ARG A 61 8.53 1.37 -3.49
C ARG A 61 7.18 1.04 -2.85
N ALA A 62 6.12 1.17 -3.62
CA ALA A 62 4.75 1.07 -3.13
C ALA A 62 3.89 0.18 -4.04
N ILE A 63 3.02 -0.61 -3.41
CA ILE A 63 2.01 -1.41 -4.09
C ILE A 63 0.64 -0.96 -3.56
N LEU A 64 -0.22 -0.51 -4.46
CA LEU A 64 -1.58 -0.07 -4.17
C LEU A 64 -2.54 -1.19 -4.51
N ILE A 65 -3.33 -1.62 -3.52
CA ILE A 65 -4.20 -2.80 -3.64
C ILE A 65 -5.61 -2.43 -3.19
N ASP A 66 -6.60 -2.64 -4.04
CA ASP A 66 -8.00 -2.53 -3.65
C ASP A 66 -8.89 -3.49 -4.45
N LEU A 67 -9.98 -3.91 -3.83
CA LEU A 67 -11.06 -4.67 -4.46
C LEU A 67 -12.13 -3.76 -5.09
N GLU A 68 -12.00 -2.45 -4.93
CA GLU A 68 -12.87 -1.42 -5.51
C GLU A 68 -12.02 -0.37 -6.26
N PRO A 69 -12.45 0.09 -7.44
CA PRO A 69 -11.64 1.03 -8.25
C PRO A 69 -11.67 2.47 -7.72
N ARG A 70 -12.65 2.85 -6.90
CA ARG A 70 -12.98 4.25 -6.58
C ARG A 70 -11.81 5.05 -6.04
N VAL A 71 -11.11 4.54 -5.04
CA VAL A 71 -10.03 5.29 -4.37
C VAL A 71 -8.78 5.34 -5.26
N ILE A 72 -8.39 4.21 -5.83
CA ILE A 72 -7.22 4.14 -6.72
C ILE A 72 -7.44 5.01 -7.98
N SER A 73 -8.64 4.98 -8.58
CA SER A 73 -8.97 5.86 -9.72
C SER A 73 -8.90 7.34 -9.34
N SER A 74 -9.26 7.71 -8.11
CA SER A 74 -9.08 9.07 -7.60
C SER A 74 -7.59 9.45 -7.50
N ILE A 75 -6.73 8.55 -7.04
CA ILE A 75 -5.28 8.75 -6.98
C ILE A 75 -4.72 8.92 -8.41
N GLN A 76 -5.09 8.06 -9.34
CA GLN A 76 -4.68 8.12 -10.75
C GLN A 76 -5.19 9.37 -11.49
N SER A 77 -6.21 10.03 -10.98
CA SER A 77 -6.75 11.29 -11.53
C SER A 77 -6.19 12.53 -10.82
N SER A 78 -5.40 12.36 -9.77
CA SER A 78 -4.80 13.43 -8.98
C SER A 78 -3.53 14.00 -9.61
N SER A 79 -2.97 15.05 -9.00
CA SER A 79 -1.65 15.60 -9.36
C SER A 79 -0.51 14.58 -9.21
N HIS A 80 -0.67 13.56 -8.37
CA HIS A 80 0.32 12.52 -8.09
C HIS A 80 0.15 11.26 -8.96
N ARG A 81 -0.62 11.34 -10.04
CA ARG A 81 -0.88 10.21 -10.94
C ARG A 81 0.38 9.58 -11.54
N ASN A 82 1.42 10.37 -11.76
CA ASN A 82 2.67 9.94 -12.38
C ASN A 82 3.73 9.52 -11.35
N LEU A 83 3.43 9.63 -10.05
CA LEU A 83 4.36 9.29 -8.97
C LEU A 83 4.56 7.77 -8.85
N PHE A 84 3.47 7.00 -8.94
CA PHE A 84 3.50 5.56 -8.71
C PHE A 84 3.72 4.78 -10.00
N ASN A 85 4.46 3.66 -9.89
CA ASN A 85 4.57 2.70 -10.98
C ASN A 85 3.19 2.09 -11.29
N PRO A 86 2.66 2.23 -12.53
CA PRO A 86 1.37 1.65 -12.89
C PRO A 86 1.31 0.13 -12.75
N GLU A 87 2.45 -0.57 -12.85
CA GLU A 87 2.54 -2.02 -12.69
C GLU A 87 2.37 -2.47 -11.23
N ASN A 88 2.49 -1.56 -10.27
CA ASN A 88 2.33 -1.80 -8.85
C ASN A 88 0.93 -1.39 -8.34
N ILE A 89 -0.03 -1.30 -9.23
CA ILE A 89 -1.41 -0.97 -8.90
C ILE A 89 -2.31 -2.16 -9.22
N PHE A 90 -2.92 -2.72 -8.18
CA PHE A 90 -3.88 -3.82 -8.28
C PHE A 90 -5.30 -3.34 -7.99
N ILE A 91 -6.20 -3.55 -8.93
CA ILE A 91 -7.65 -3.34 -8.76
C ILE A 91 -8.36 -4.60 -9.23
N GLU A 92 -9.27 -5.15 -8.41
CA GLU A 92 -10.06 -6.30 -8.80
C GLU A 92 -10.94 -5.96 -10.02
N LYS A 93 -10.90 -6.81 -11.05
CA LYS A 93 -11.59 -6.58 -12.33
C LYS A 93 -13.11 -6.51 -12.20
N GLU A 94 -13.68 -7.31 -11.29
CA GLU A 94 -15.11 -7.34 -11.03
C GLU A 94 -15.55 -6.16 -10.15
N GLY A 95 -14.64 -5.53 -9.41
CA GLY A 95 -14.85 -4.29 -8.67
C GLY A 95 -15.90 -4.34 -7.56
N GLY A 96 -16.27 -5.54 -7.13
CA GLY A 96 -17.38 -5.76 -6.18
C GLY A 96 -17.03 -5.50 -4.72
N GLY A 97 -15.77 -5.19 -4.41
CA GLY A 97 -15.33 -4.97 -3.04
C GLY A 97 -15.56 -6.17 -2.10
N ALA A 98 -15.34 -5.97 -0.82
CA ALA A 98 -15.56 -6.99 0.23
C ALA A 98 -16.86 -6.77 1.03
N GLY A 99 -17.67 -5.77 0.70
CA GLY A 99 -18.92 -5.48 1.41
C GLY A 99 -18.75 -5.22 2.91
N ASN A 100 -17.64 -4.61 3.30
CA ASN A 100 -17.27 -4.39 4.70
C ASN A 100 -17.25 -5.67 5.56
N ASN A 101 -16.95 -6.82 4.97
CA ASN A 101 -16.95 -8.12 5.62
C ASN A 101 -15.56 -8.76 5.52
N TRP A 102 -14.95 -9.08 6.67
CA TRP A 102 -13.63 -9.70 6.76
C TRP A 102 -13.56 -11.02 5.98
N ALA A 103 -14.55 -11.92 6.18
CA ALA A 103 -14.57 -13.22 5.52
C ALA A 103 -14.65 -13.11 3.99
N SER A 104 -15.42 -12.14 3.49
CA SER A 104 -15.50 -11.85 2.05
C SER A 104 -14.15 -11.33 1.52
N GLY A 105 -13.51 -10.41 2.25
CA GLY A 105 -12.18 -9.90 1.89
C GLY A 105 -11.11 -10.98 1.90
N TYR A 106 -11.13 -11.86 2.90
CA TYR A 106 -10.19 -12.98 3.03
C TYR A 106 -10.39 -14.02 1.92
N ALA A 107 -11.63 -14.41 1.63
CA ALA A 107 -11.94 -15.36 0.56
C ALA A 107 -11.57 -14.82 -0.84
N LYS A 108 -11.85 -13.52 -1.09
CA LYS A 108 -11.43 -12.87 -2.34
C LYS A 108 -9.90 -12.77 -2.48
N ALA A 109 -9.19 -12.62 -1.37
CA ALA A 109 -7.74 -12.62 -1.37
C ALA A 109 -7.17 -13.91 -2.00
N GLU A 110 -7.77 -15.08 -1.75
CA GLU A 110 -7.32 -16.34 -2.34
C GLU A 110 -7.36 -16.35 -3.87
N SER A 111 -8.31 -15.63 -4.47
CA SER A 111 -8.45 -15.55 -5.92
C SER A 111 -7.49 -14.56 -6.59
N VAL A 112 -7.00 -13.56 -5.86
CA VAL A 112 -6.16 -12.48 -6.37
C VAL A 112 -4.73 -12.51 -5.84
N GLN A 113 -4.44 -13.44 -4.92
CA GLN A 113 -3.15 -13.51 -4.24
C GLN A 113 -1.97 -13.72 -5.19
N GLU A 114 -2.15 -14.52 -6.25
CA GLU A 114 -1.07 -14.80 -7.20
C GLU A 114 -0.61 -13.54 -7.92
N ASP A 115 -1.55 -12.73 -8.41
CA ASP A 115 -1.26 -11.47 -9.09
C ASP A 115 -0.55 -10.49 -8.16
N ILE A 116 -1.01 -10.39 -6.90
CA ILE A 116 -0.40 -9.50 -5.89
C ILE A 116 0.98 -9.99 -5.48
N MET A 117 1.15 -11.31 -5.29
CA MET A 117 2.46 -11.89 -4.93
C MET A 117 3.48 -11.74 -6.06
N GLU A 118 3.05 -11.81 -7.33
CA GLU A 118 3.92 -11.54 -8.48
C GLU A 118 4.42 -10.09 -8.49
N MET A 119 3.55 -9.12 -8.18
CA MET A 119 3.95 -7.71 -8.02
C MET A 119 4.96 -7.55 -6.89
N LEU A 120 4.73 -8.22 -5.75
CA LEU A 120 5.62 -8.20 -4.60
C LEU A 120 6.99 -8.82 -4.89
N ASP A 121 7.01 -9.98 -5.53
CA ASP A 121 8.26 -10.65 -5.93
C ASP A 121 9.07 -9.75 -6.89
N ARG A 122 8.42 -9.14 -7.87
CA ARG A 122 9.08 -8.20 -8.80
C ARG A 122 9.67 -6.99 -8.10
N GLU A 123 8.95 -6.38 -7.17
CA GLU A 123 9.45 -5.24 -6.39
C GLU A 123 10.57 -5.65 -5.43
N ALA A 124 10.48 -6.85 -4.85
CA ALA A 124 11.51 -7.41 -3.99
C ALA A 124 12.79 -7.74 -4.77
N ASP A 125 12.66 -8.30 -5.97
CA ASP A 125 13.79 -8.61 -6.87
C ASP A 125 14.48 -7.33 -7.38
N GLY A 126 13.74 -6.23 -7.53
CA GLY A 126 14.24 -4.90 -7.85
C GLY A 126 14.95 -4.20 -6.70
N SER A 127 15.00 -4.79 -5.52
CA SER A 127 15.64 -4.23 -4.33
C SER A 127 16.99 -4.90 -4.07
N ASP A 128 18.07 -4.10 -3.90
CA ASP A 128 19.42 -4.62 -3.65
C ASP A 128 19.55 -5.24 -2.26
N SER A 129 18.87 -4.65 -1.27
CA SER A 129 18.96 -5.08 0.13
C SER A 129 17.62 -4.85 0.84
N LEU A 130 16.60 -5.61 0.46
CA LEU A 130 15.27 -5.54 1.08
C LEU A 130 15.35 -5.82 2.58
N GLU A 131 14.92 -4.86 3.40
CA GLU A 131 14.79 -5.00 4.86
C GLU A 131 13.46 -5.65 5.23
N GLY A 132 12.37 -5.21 4.60
CA GLY A 132 11.04 -5.71 4.90
C GLY A 132 9.91 -4.95 4.23
N PHE A 133 8.73 -5.15 4.77
CA PHE A 133 7.46 -4.63 4.25
C PHE A 133 6.74 -3.78 5.29
N VAL A 134 6.04 -2.77 4.81
CA VAL A 134 5.16 -1.92 5.63
C VAL A 134 3.75 -2.01 5.05
N LEU A 135 2.80 -2.48 5.82
CA LEU A 135 1.42 -2.63 5.38
C LEU A 135 0.52 -1.59 6.07
N CYS A 136 -0.16 -0.76 5.27
CA CYS A 136 -1.13 0.23 5.73
C CYS A 136 -2.55 -0.27 5.44
N HIS A 137 -3.38 -0.40 6.47
CA HIS A 137 -4.74 -0.90 6.34
C HIS A 137 -5.67 -0.47 7.48
N SER A 138 -6.97 -0.64 7.30
CA SER A 138 -7.93 -0.60 8.39
C SER A 138 -8.24 -2.03 8.85
N ILE A 139 -8.42 -2.22 10.15
CA ILE A 139 -8.86 -3.50 10.73
C ILE A 139 -10.39 -3.66 10.74
N ALA A 140 -11.15 -2.60 10.51
CA ALA A 140 -12.59 -2.58 10.70
C ALA A 140 -13.43 -2.73 9.43
N GLY A 141 -12.82 -2.54 8.26
CA GLY A 141 -13.48 -2.72 6.95
C GLY A 141 -13.46 -4.17 6.46
N GLY A 142 -13.71 -4.39 5.18
CA GLY A 142 -13.65 -5.72 4.56
C GLY A 142 -12.33 -5.98 3.85
N THR A 143 -11.93 -5.13 2.90
CA THR A 143 -10.71 -5.29 2.11
C THR A 143 -9.46 -5.15 2.97
N GLY A 144 -9.29 -4.02 3.68
CA GLY A 144 -8.11 -3.77 4.50
C GLY A 144 -7.93 -4.78 5.63
N SER A 145 -9.02 -5.29 6.19
CA SER A 145 -9.01 -6.30 7.23
C SER A 145 -8.83 -7.72 6.66
N GLY A 146 -9.75 -8.21 5.84
CA GLY A 146 -9.74 -9.58 5.35
C GLY A 146 -8.61 -9.88 4.37
N LEU A 147 -8.50 -9.11 3.29
CA LEU A 147 -7.40 -9.25 2.33
C LEU A 147 -6.06 -8.87 2.97
N GLY A 148 -6.04 -7.83 3.83
CA GLY A 148 -4.83 -7.45 4.57
C GLY A 148 -4.31 -8.58 5.44
N SER A 149 -5.16 -9.28 6.18
CA SER A 149 -4.79 -10.45 7.01
C SER A 149 -4.21 -11.58 6.16
N ASN A 150 -4.86 -11.92 5.03
CA ASN A 150 -4.37 -12.95 4.13
C ASN A 150 -2.98 -12.59 3.57
N LEU A 151 -2.79 -11.34 3.14
CA LEU A 151 -1.49 -10.88 2.65
C LEU A 151 -0.40 -10.93 3.71
N LEU A 152 -0.71 -10.60 4.97
CA LEU A 152 0.25 -10.71 6.07
C LEU A 152 0.72 -12.15 6.30
N GLU A 153 -0.20 -13.11 6.26
CA GLU A 153 0.14 -14.54 6.32
C GLU A 153 1.06 -14.96 5.17
N LYS A 154 0.68 -14.60 3.93
CA LYS A 154 1.46 -14.95 2.74
C LYS A 154 2.84 -14.28 2.71
N LEU A 155 2.95 -13.02 3.13
CA LEU A 155 4.23 -12.32 3.26
C LEU A 155 5.13 -12.99 4.29
N ASN A 156 4.60 -13.39 5.44
CA ASN A 156 5.36 -14.09 6.45
C ASN A 156 5.86 -15.46 5.97
N ASP A 157 5.04 -16.18 5.21
CA ASP A 157 5.41 -17.47 4.63
C ASP A 157 6.44 -17.33 3.51
N ARG A 158 6.28 -16.33 2.64
CA ARG A 158 7.15 -16.11 1.48
C ARG A 158 8.49 -15.47 1.86
N PHE A 159 8.49 -14.56 2.84
CA PHE A 159 9.64 -13.78 3.27
C PHE A 159 9.91 -13.91 4.79
N PRO A 160 10.15 -15.11 5.32
CA PRO A 160 10.15 -15.40 6.77
C PRO A 160 11.23 -14.67 7.57
N LYS A 161 12.23 -14.08 6.90
CA LYS A 161 13.34 -13.36 7.55
C LYS A 161 13.26 -11.84 7.39
N LYS A 162 12.20 -11.35 6.74
CA LYS A 162 12.02 -9.92 6.49
C LYS A 162 11.16 -9.29 7.57
N LEU A 163 11.45 -8.03 7.86
CA LEU A 163 10.63 -7.26 8.80
C LEU A 163 9.25 -7.05 8.21
N LEU A 164 8.22 -7.25 9.01
CA LEU A 164 6.84 -6.98 8.63
C LEU A 164 6.23 -6.02 9.65
N THR A 165 5.99 -4.79 9.22
CA THR A 165 5.43 -3.72 10.05
C THR A 165 4.06 -3.34 9.55
N THR A 166 3.09 -3.15 10.43
CA THR A 166 1.75 -2.70 10.06
C THR A 166 1.43 -1.32 10.66
N TYR A 167 0.79 -0.49 9.88
CA TYR A 167 0.09 0.72 10.32
C TYR A 167 -1.40 0.45 10.22
N SER A 168 -1.97 -0.02 11.33
CA SER A 168 -3.35 -0.47 11.40
C SER A 168 -4.24 0.65 11.95
N VAL A 169 -5.26 1.04 11.18
CA VAL A 169 -6.24 2.04 11.60
C VAL A 169 -7.38 1.36 12.35
N PHE A 170 -7.54 1.75 13.61
CA PHE A 170 -8.59 1.25 14.50
C PHE A 170 -9.86 2.09 14.37
N PRO A 171 -11.06 1.46 14.46
CA PRO A 171 -12.31 2.18 14.43
C PRO A 171 -12.49 3.05 15.67
N ASN A 172 -13.12 4.22 15.50
CA ASN A 172 -13.53 5.05 16.63
C ASN A 172 -14.86 4.53 17.19
N GLN A 173 -14.89 4.20 18.47
CA GLN A 173 -16.08 3.68 19.15
C GLN A 173 -17.13 4.77 19.47
N LEU A 174 -16.75 6.03 19.42
CA LEU A 174 -17.62 7.16 19.78
C LEU A 174 -18.41 7.71 18.58
N GLU A 175 -18.03 7.36 17.37
CA GLU A 175 -18.71 7.78 16.16
C GLU A 175 -19.60 6.66 15.62
N THR A 176 -20.79 7.03 15.16
CA THR A 176 -21.69 6.10 14.48
C THR A 176 -21.06 5.71 13.15
N SER A 177 -20.70 4.45 13.01
CA SER A 177 -20.13 3.92 11.78
C SER A 177 -21.19 3.21 10.95
N ASP A 178 -21.09 3.35 9.63
CA ASP A 178 -21.92 2.63 8.68
C ASP A 178 -21.60 1.12 8.64
N VAL A 179 -20.49 0.70 9.26
CA VAL A 179 -20.07 -0.70 9.29
C VAL A 179 -20.50 -1.36 10.60
N VAL A 180 -21.66 -1.98 10.58
CA VAL A 180 -22.26 -2.66 11.76
C VAL A 180 -21.38 -3.79 12.29
N VAL A 181 -20.60 -4.46 11.44
CA VAL A 181 -19.78 -5.63 11.79
C VAL A 181 -18.32 -5.27 12.15
N GLN A 182 -18.01 -4.00 12.38
CA GLN A 182 -16.67 -3.54 12.77
C GLN A 182 -16.01 -4.36 13.88
N PRO A 183 -16.70 -4.66 15.01
CA PRO A 183 -16.07 -5.41 16.11
C PRO A 183 -15.61 -6.80 15.67
N TYR A 184 -16.39 -7.44 14.82
CA TYR A 184 -16.04 -8.77 14.31
C TYR A 184 -14.87 -8.72 13.34
N ASN A 185 -14.87 -7.78 12.39
CA ASN A 185 -13.75 -7.58 11.48
C ASN A 185 -12.46 -7.28 12.25
N SER A 186 -12.53 -6.38 13.24
CA SER A 186 -11.39 -5.99 14.05
C SER A 186 -10.84 -7.11 14.94
N LEU A 187 -11.70 -8.04 15.36
CA LEU A 187 -11.28 -9.19 16.17
C LEU A 187 -10.58 -10.27 15.33
N LEU A 188 -11.01 -10.41 14.07
CA LEU A 188 -10.47 -11.42 13.15
C LEU A 188 -9.17 -10.99 12.47
N THR A 189 -8.92 -9.67 12.41
CA THR A 189 -7.69 -9.09 11.85
C THR A 189 -6.56 -9.12 12.86
#